data_0669b8a9a81bcacc194005eda9fd5e4c
#
_entry.id   0669b8a9a81bcacc194005eda9fd5e4c
#
_cell.length_a   1.000
_cell.length_b   1.000
_cell.length_c   1.000
_cell.angle_alpha   90.00
_cell.angle_beta   90.00
_cell.angle_gamma   90.00
#
_symmetry.space_group_name_H-M   'P 1'
#
loop_
_entity.id
_entity.type
_entity.pdbx_description
1 polymer ?
#
loop_
_entity_poly.entity_id
_entity_poly.type
_entity_poly.pdbx_seq_one_letter_code
_entity_poly.pdbx_strand_id
1 'polypeptide(L)'
;MKSSTLFTRRIPRSELGTWLSLAGRELPEQIDYAESFIALPDSIYFLASIGGELVGGTAIYRDRARYAVALVDVVLHPDHRNGAELQLLKSSLPFFRTVVIREVDVLLNSDDFEEYLLYPMATGIASSFRNTLEALGFHEIAKIYRCSIDTCTEISIPNALPEDVTPNRKGAMDLFWKQTKLSKLDCSQVTLALEVAAERGALKTWTTDANTILAIGIDCPQDRALVWPLLAASDVIDDSSVAREIAAQVIPLNPVSIELPLVGLGQLGIMNELAKLVGGQLETREATLMRKKL
;
A
#
# COMPACT_ATOMS: atom_id res chain seq x y z
N MET A 1 -3.07 -18.16 37.88
CA MET A 1 -3.26 -17.61 36.52
C MET A 1 -2.35 -18.37 35.56
N LYS A 2 -2.92 -19.16 34.66
CA LYS A 2 -2.09 -19.80 33.59
C LYS A 2 -1.59 -18.67 32.70
N SER A 3 -0.29 -18.47 32.62
CA SER A 3 0.34 -17.59 31.64
C SER A 3 0.01 -18.17 30.27
N SER A 4 -0.97 -17.59 29.61
CA SER A 4 -1.35 -17.99 28.25
C SER A 4 -0.32 -17.38 27.29
N THR A 5 0.66 -18.20 26.91
CA THR A 5 1.69 -17.77 25.96
C THR A 5 1.05 -17.61 24.58
N LEU A 6 1.26 -16.46 23.95
CA LEU A 6 0.88 -16.23 22.57
C LEU A 6 1.82 -17.03 21.65
N PHE A 7 1.24 -17.82 20.78
CA PHE A 7 1.95 -18.60 19.77
C PHE A 7 1.68 -18.00 18.37
N THR A 8 2.72 -17.65 17.65
CA THR A 8 2.62 -17.09 16.29
C THR A 8 3.22 -18.07 15.28
N ARG A 9 2.50 -18.35 14.19
CA ARG A 9 2.96 -19.21 13.11
C ARG A 9 2.75 -18.57 11.75
N ARG A 10 3.65 -18.82 10.82
CA ARG A 10 3.44 -18.52 9.40
C ARG A 10 2.34 -19.43 8.84
N ILE A 11 1.49 -18.89 7.97
CA ILE A 11 0.48 -19.68 7.28
C ILE A 11 0.82 -19.88 5.81
N PRO A 12 0.50 -21.05 5.25
CA PRO A 12 0.58 -21.31 3.80
C PRO A 12 -0.62 -20.64 3.09
N ARG A 13 -0.52 -20.55 1.75
CA ARG A 13 -1.60 -20.01 0.91
C ARG A 13 -2.95 -20.72 1.13
N SER A 14 -2.93 -22.03 1.39
CA SER A 14 -4.15 -22.81 1.64
C SER A 14 -4.94 -22.39 2.89
N GLU A 15 -4.32 -21.67 3.82
CA GLU A 15 -4.96 -21.16 5.04
C GLU A 15 -5.31 -19.65 4.95
N LEU A 16 -5.11 -19.02 3.79
CA LEU A 16 -5.41 -17.60 3.60
C LEU A 16 -6.87 -17.26 3.93
N GLY A 17 -7.82 -18.17 3.61
CA GLY A 17 -9.24 -18.00 3.96
C GLY A 17 -9.47 -17.83 5.46
N THR A 18 -8.74 -18.56 6.32
CA THR A 18 -8.83 -18.40 7.78
C THR A 18 -8.37 -17.00 8.22
N TRP A 19 -7.30 -16.48 7.59
CA TRP A 19 -6.78 -15.16 7.88
C TRP A 19 -7.77 -14.06 7.42
N LEU A 20 -8.34 -14.20 6.22
CA LEU A 20 -9.32 -13.27 5.66
C LEU A 20 -10.60 -13.23 6.50
N SER A 21 -11.10 -14.39 6.92
CA SER A 21 -12.28 -14.47 7.80
C SER A 21 -12.02 -13.80 9.16
N LEU A 22 -10.83 -14.01 9.75
CA LEU A 22 -10.43 -13.33 10.99
C LEU A 22 -10.38 -11.80 10.79
N ALA A 23 -9.99 -11.36 9.59
CA ALA A 23 -9.92 -9.95 9.22
C ALA A 23 -11.28 -9.35 8.83
N GLY A 24 -12.33 -10.15 8.71
CA GLY A 24 -13.63 -9.71 8.20
C GLY A 24 -13.60 -9.30 6.72
N ARG A 25 -12.72 -9.94 5.93
CA ARG A 25 -12.47 -9.62 4.51
C ARG A 25 -13.00 -10.72 3.62
N GLU A 26 -14.25 -10.57 3.23
CA GLU A 26 -14.97 -11.58 2.46
C GLU A 26 -15.35 -11.10 1.04
N LEU A 27 -15.06 -9.83 0.73
CA LEU A 27 -15.33 -9.30 -0.60
C LEU A 27 -14.37 -9.91 -1.64
N PRO A 28 -14.84 -10.24 -2.85
CA PRO A 28 -14.02 -10.85 -3.89
C PRO A 28 -12.73 -10.08 -4.18
N GLU A 29 -12.78 -8.76 -4.19
CA GLU A 29 -11.65 -7.88 -4.46
C GLU A 29 -10.61 -7.94 -3.34
N GLN A 30 -11.06 -8.03 -2.08
CA GLN A 30 -10.16 -8.18 -0.91
C GLN A 30 -9.43 -9.52 -0.97
N ILE A 31 -10.13 -10.58 -1.37
CA ILE A 31 -9.57 -11.91 -1.54
C ILE A 31 -8.53 -11.90 -2.66
N ASP A 32 -8.88 -11.33 -3.81
CA ASP A 32 -8.01 -11.25 -4.99
C ASP A 32 -6.70 -10.48 -4.71
N TYR A 33 -6.78 -9.34 -4.01
CA TYR A 33 -5.59 -8.62 -3.57
C TYR A 33 -4.75 -9.39 -2.55
N ALA A 34 -5.38 -10.07 -1.60
CA ALA A 34 -4.67 -10.90 -0.64
C ALA A 34 -3.99 -12.10 -1.30
N GLU A 35 -4.62 -12.69 -2.32
CA GLU A 35 -4.01 -13.74 -3.14
C GLU A 35 -2.82 -13.24 -3.95
N SER A 36 -2.92 -12.05 -4.55
CA SER A 36 -1.81 -11.41 -5.25
C SER A 36 -0.64 -11.12 -4.31
N PHE A 37 -0.94 -10.65 -3.09
CA PHE A 37 0.08 -10.40 -2.08
C PHE A 37 0.77 -11.69 -1.63
N ILE A 38 0.04 -12.77 -1.30
CA ILE A 38 0.64 -14.02 -0.83
C ILE A 38 1.39 -14.76 -1.95
N ALA A 39 1.12 -14.44 -3.23
CA ALA A 39 1.88 -14.95 -4.36
C ALA A 39 3.30 -14.35 -4.42
N LEU A 40 3.51 -13.16 -3.87
CA LEU A 40 4.85 -12.56 -3.82
C LEU A 40 5.80 -13.38 -2.93
N PRO A 41 7.02 -13.68 -3.37
CA PRO A 41 7.94 -14.56 -2.65
C PRO A 41 8.36 -14.01 -1.28
N ASP A 42 8.31 -12.69 -1.10
CA ASP A 42 8.74 -11.99 0.11
C ASP A 42 7.58 -11.53 1.01
N SER A 43 6.35 -11.92 0.69
CA SER A 43 5.17 -11.69 1.52
C SER A 43 4.95 -12.84 2.52
N ILE A 44 4.47 -12.52 3.71
CA ILE A 44 4.20 -13.52 4.75
C ILE A 44 2.99 -13.11 5.55
N TYR A 45 2.07 -14.04 5.75
CA TYR A 45 0.99 -13.94 6.71
C TYR A 45 1.31 -14.77 7.95
N PHE A 46 0.97 -14.25 9.12
CA PHE A 46 1.07 -14.93 10.40
C PHE A 46 -0.29 -14.96 11.09
N LEU A 47 -0.62 -16.09 11.70
CA LEU A 47 -1.70 -16.21 12.67
C LEU A 47 -1.13 -16.35 14.06
N ALA A 48 -1.82 -15.76 15.04
CA ALA A 48 -1.50 -15.83 16.45
C ALA A 48 -2.64 -16.48 17.23
N SER A 49 -2.29 -17.34 18.17
CA SER A 49 -3.24 -18.06 19.03
C SER A 49 -2.80 -18.07 20.49
N ILE A 50 -3.77 -18.13 21.39
CA ILE A 50 -3.58 -18.33 22.83
C ILE A 50 -4.40 -19.54 23.23
N GLY A 51 -3.75 -20.57 23.79
CA GLY A 51 -4.45 -21.80 24.19
C GLY A 51 -5.14 -22.56 23.06
N GLY A 52 -4.77 -22.31 21.81
CA GLY A 52 -5.38 -22.89 20.62
C GLY A 52 -6.47 -22.01 19.97
N GLU A 53 -6.92 -20.95 20.63
CA GLU A 53 -7.87 -20.00 20.10
C GLU A 53 -7.16 -18.91 19.31
N LEU A 54 -7.68 -18.55 18.12
CA LEU A 54 -7.15 -17.48 17.28
C LEU A 54 -7.42 -16.12 17.94
N VAL A 55 -6.36 -15.31 18.09
CA VAL A 55 -6.46 -13.98 18.70
C VAL A 55 -6.14 -12.86 17.72
N GLY A 56 -5.47 -13.16 16.61
CA GLY A 56 -5.12 -12.15 15.62
C GLY A 56 -4.17 -12.66 14.56
N GLY A 57 -3.67 -11.74 13.76
CA GLY A 57 -2.67 -12.02 12.73
C GLY A 57 -1.95 -10.77 12.26
N THR A 58 -0.84 -10.96 11.57
CA THR A 58 -0.07 -9.91 10.92
C THR A 58 0.31 -10.31 9.51
N ALA A 59 0.39 -9.33 8.61
CA ALA A 59 0.92 -9.51 7.26
C ALA A 59 2.14 -8.61 7.08
N ILE A 60 3.21 -9.17 6.52
CA ILE A 60 4.47 -8.45 6.28
C ILE A 60 4.96 -8.67 4.86
N TYR A 61 5.66 -7.69 4.35
CA TYR A 61 6.43 -7.77 3.11
C TYR A 61 7.91 -7.48 3.40
N ARG A 62 8.80 -8.36 2.93
CA ARG A 62 10.26 -8.18 3.04
C ARG A 62 10.78 -7.45 1.82
N ASP A 63 11.18 -6.20 2.02
CA ASP A 63 11.86 -5.42 1.00
C ASP A 63 13.36 -5.71 1.04
N ARG A 64 13.81 -6.68 0.25
CA ARG A 64 15.22 -7.08 0.23
C ARG A 64 16.13 -5.99 -0.30
N ALA A 65 15.65 -5.19 -1.24
CA ALA A 65 16.45 -4.14 -1.86
C ALA A 65 16.77 -3.01 -0.87
N ARG A 66 15.87 -2.77 0.08
CA ARG A 66 16.02 -1.75 1.13
C ARG A 66 16.55 -2.31 2.44
N TYR A 67 16.67 -3.62 2.58
CA TYR A 67 16.92 -4.28 3.87
C TYR A 67 15.87 -3.91 4.93
N ALA A 68 14.62 -3.82 4.52
CA ALA A 68 13.50 -3.38 5.33
C ALA A 68 12.34 -4.39 5.31
N VAL A 69 11.41 -4.21 6.22
CA VAL A 69 10.13 -4.93 6.25
C VAL A 69 9.01 -3.89 6.27
N ALA A 70 8.01 -4.05 5.43
CA ALA A 70 6.72 -3.39 5.63
C ALA A 70 5.85 -4.26 6.53
N LEU A 71 5.38 -3.71 7.65
CA LEU A 71 4.24 -4.24 8.38
C LEU A 71 2.99 -3.75 7.63
N VAL A 72 2.36 -4.67 6.91
CA VAL A 72 1.31 -4.33 5.94
C VAL A 72 -0.05 -4.31 6.61
N ASP A 73 -0.27 -5.25 7.52
CA ASP A 73 -1.56 -5.41 8.15
C ASP A 73 -1.46 -6.05 9.53
N VAL A 74 -2.38 -5.66 10.41
CA VAL A 74 -2.54 -6.20 11.77
C VAL A 74 -4.02 -6.39 12.04
N VAL A 75 -4.40 -7.62 12.34
CA VAL A 75 -5.78 -7.98 12.64
C VAL A 75 -5.88 -8.55 14.04
N LEU A 76 -6.89 -8.14 14.79
CA LEU A 76 -7.24 -8.68 16.10
C LEU A 76 -8.64 -9.24 16.07
N HIS A 77 -8.82 -10.43 16.64
CA HIS A 77 -10.13 -10.98 16.87
C HIS A 77 -10.93 -10.03 17.78
N PRO A 78 -12.20 -9.74 17.52
CA PRO A 78 -13.00 -8.78 18.28
C PRO A 78 -12.96 -9.01 19.80
N ASP A 79 -12.98 -10.27 20.24
CA ASP A 79 -12.98 -10.65 21.66
C ASP A 79 -11.62 -10.41 22.34
N HIS A 80 -10.56 -10.13 21.58
CA HIS A 80 -9.20 -9.96 22.08
C HIS A 80 -8.63 -8.55 21.84
N ARG A 81 -9.44 -7.57 21.42
CA ARG A 81 -8.99 -6.21 21.11
C ARG A 81 -8.36 -5.48 22.29
N ASN A 82 -8.66 -5.87 23.53
CA ASN A 82 -8.12 -5.23 24.73
C ASN A 82 -6.86 -5.94 25.24
N GLY A 83 -5.68 -5.39 24.93
CA GLY A 83 -4.40 -5.82 25.52
C GLY A 83 -3.63 -6.89 24.77
N ALA A 84 -4.18 -7.51 23.72
CA ALA A 84 -3.46 -8.46 22.87
C ALA A 84 -2.57 -7.78 21.81
N GLU A 85 -2.84 -6.52 21.46
CA GLU A 85 -2.14 -5.75 20.44
C GLU A 85 -0.62 -5.73 20.61
N LEU A 86 -0.20 -5.35 21.82
CA LEU A 86 1.24 -5.27 22.15
C LEU A 86 1.90 -6.65 22.08
N GLN A 87 1.21 -7.70 22.54
CA GLN A 87 1.73 -9.06 22.54
C GLN A 87 1.82 -9.59 21.10
N LEU A 88 0.80 -9.34 20.28
CA LEU A 88 0.78 -9.73 18.86
C LEU A 88 1.95 -9.10 18.10
N LEU A 89 2.12 -7.77 18.21
CA LEU A 89 3.20 -7.07 17.54
C LEU A 89 4.58 -7.49 18.08
N LYS A 90 4.72 -7.67 19.38
CA LYS A 90 5.96 -8.20 19.98
C LYS A 90 6.29 -9.60 19.48
N SER A 91 5.30 -10.46 19.32
CA SER A 91 5.51 -11.84 18.83
C SER A 91 5.92 -11.88 17.36
N SER A 92 5.56 -10.85 16.58
CA SER A 92 5.92 -10.73 15.17
C SER A 92 7.34 -10.16 14.96
N LEU A 93 7.87 -9.35 15.89
CA LEU A 93 9.20 -8.73 15.77
C LEU A 93 10.36 -9.71 15.52
N PRO A 94 10.42 -10.92 16.12
CA PRO A 94 11.48 -11.87 15.82
C PRO A 94 11.53 -12.30 14.35
N PHE A 95 10.38 -12.33 13.66
CA PHE A 95 10.31 -12.65 12.24
C PHE A 95 10.82 -11.52 11.34
N PHE A 96 10.86 -10.29 11.86
CA PHE A 96 11.47 -9.14 11.19
C PHE A 96 13.00 -9.15 11.33
N ARG A 97 13.52 -9.72 12.42
CA ARG A 97 14.96 -9.79 12.72
C ARG A 97 15.62 -10.92 11.95
N THR A 98 15.79 -10.75 10.67
CA THR A 98 16.77 -11.54 9.92
C THR A 98 18.10 -10.77 9.90
N VAL A 99 19.22 -11.46 9.72
CA VAL A 99 20.61 -10.92 9.81
C VAL A 99 20.82 -9.65 8.96
N VAL A 100 19.91 -9.34 8.04
CA VAL A 100 20.06 -8.29 7.03
C VAL A 100 19.04 -7.15 7.20
N ILE A 101 17.90 -7.38 7.87
CA ILE A 101 16.85 -6.36 8.02
C ILE A 101 17.28 -5.30 9.04
N ARG A 102 17.21 -4.04 8.63
CA ARG A 102 17.64 -2.86 9.43
C ARG A 102 16.49 -2.04 9.97
N GLU A 103 15.35 -2.09 9.30
CA GLU A 103 14.21 -1.25 9.65
C GLU A 103 12.87 -1.92 9.32
N VAL A 104 11.85 -1.48 10.03
CA VAL A 104 10.45 -1.86 9.79
C VAL A 104 9.64 -0.60 9.55
N ASP A 105 8.98 -0.56 8.41
CA ASP A 105 8.04 0.49 8.02
C ASP A 105 6.61 0.07 8.30
N VAL A 106 5.79 0.99 8.74
CA VAL A 106 4.34 0.81 8.87
C VAL A 106 3.61 2.08 8.44
N LEU A 107 2.59 1.91 7.63
CA LEU A 107 1.67 2.98 7.29
C LEU A 107 0.50 2.94 8.28
N LEU A 108 0.23 4.06 8.94
CA LEU A 108 -0.81 4.21 9.95
C LEU A 108 -1.86 5.18 9.43
N ASN A 109 -3.11 4.74 9.38
CA ASN A 109 -4.23 5.61 9.01
C ASN A 109 -4.50 6.65 10.11
N SER A 110 -4.97 7.83 9.73
CA SER A 110 -5.37 8.87 10.69
C SER A 110 -6.75 8.64 11.32
N ASP A 111 -7.63 7.94 10.63
CA ASP A 111 -9.00 7.68 11.04
C ASP A 111 -9.26 6.18 11.22
N ASP A 112 -10.17 5.82 12.14
CA ASP A 112 -10.67 4.44 12.31
C ASP A 112 -11.62 4.07 11.14
N PHE A 113 -11.08 4.03 9.95
CA PHE A 113 -11.81 3.82 8.71
C PHE A 113 -12.05 2.34 8.46
N GLU A 114 -13.17 1.82 8.95
CA GLU A 114 -13.65 0.49 8.58
C GLU A 114 -14.12 0.41 7.11
N GLU A 115 -14.58 1.51 6.52
CA GLU A 115 -15.16 1.53 5.17
C GLU A 115 -14.16 1.40 4.00
N TYR A 116 -12.86 1.69 4.21
CA TYR A 116 -11.84 1.63 3.15
C TYR A 116 -10.94 0.39 3.22
N LEU A 117 -11.37 -0.66 3.88
CA LEU A 117 -10.65 -1.93 3.98
C LEU A 117 -10.62 -2.77 2.69
N LEU A 118 -11.06 -2.21 1.54
CA LEU A 118 -10.97 -2.91 0.26
C LEU A 118 -9.52 -3.30 -0.07
N TYR A 119 -8.54 -2.46 0.34
CA TYR A 119 -7.12 -2.65 0.04
C TYR A 119 -6.24 -2.38 1.25
N PRO A 120 -6.25 -3.22 2.28
CA PRO A 120 -5.49 -2.95 3.51
C PRO A 120 -3.99 -2.81 3.26
N MET A 121 -3.45 -3.48 2.25
CA MET A 121 -2.04 -3.34 1.86
C MET A 121 -1.69 -1.95 1.35
N ALA A 122 -2.64 -1.27 0.72
CA ALA A 122 -2.47 0.08 0.21
C ALA A 122 -2.82 1.14 1.27
N THR A 123 -3.68 0.80 2.21
CA THR A 123 -4.23 1.78 3.18
C THR A 123 -3.53 1.80 4.52
N GLY A 124 -2.78 0.75 4.86
CA GLY A 124 -2.09 0.63 6.14
C GLY A 124 -3.00 0.13 7.27
N ILE A 125 -2.46 0.16 8.48
CA ILE A 125 -3.14 -0.33 9.70
C ILE A 125 -3.91 0.80 10.40
N ALA A 126 -4.82 0.43 11.30
CA ALA A 126 -5.67 1.37 12.03
C ALA A 126 -4.86 2.33 12.93
N SER A 127 -5.35 3.56 13.08
CA SER A 127 -4.75 4.60 13.93
C SER A 127 -4.69 4.19 15.41
N SER A 128 -5.60 3.34 15.85
CA SER A 128 -5.63 2.80 17.22
C SER A 128 -4.33 2.08 17.63
N PHE A 129 -3.56 1.57 16.67
CA PHE A 129 -2.25 0.95 16.94
C PHE A 129 -1.11 1.95 17.23
N ARG A 130 -1.32 3.26 17.09
CA ARG A 130 -0.27 4.28 17.27
C ARG A 130 0.49 4.14 18.58
N ASN A 131 -0.23 4.16 19.71
CA ASN A 131 0.38 4.08 21.04
C ASN A 131 1.19 2.78 21.23
N THR A 132 0.69 1.68 20.68
CA THR A 132 1.38 0.38 20.74
C THR A 132 2.66 0.37 19.91
N LEU A 133 2.64 0.97 18.73
CA LEU A 133 3.81 1.10 17.88
C LEU A 133 4.86 2.01 18.52
N GLU A 134 4.48 3.14 19.08
CA GLU A 134 5.38 4.06 19.81
C GLU A 134 6.03 3.37 21.02
N ALA A 135 5.25 2.61 21.80
CA ALA A 135 5.76 1.79 22.90
C ALA A 135 6.75 0.71 22.42
N LEU A 136 6.66 0.28 21.16
CA LEU A 136 7.61 -0.64 20.54
C LEU A 136 8.81 0.05 19.89
N GLY A 137 8.88 1.39 19.96
CA GLY A 137 9.98 2.19 19.44
C GLY A 137 9.86 2.54 17.95
N PHE A 138 8.64 2.55 17.41
CA PHE A 138 8.38 3.18 16.11
C PHE A 138 8.27 4.69 16.28
N HIS A 139 8.76 5.43 15.29
CA HIS A 139 8.70 6.89 15.24
C HIS A 139 8.12 7.35 13.92
N GLU A 140 7.36 8.42 13.95
CA GLU A 140 6.89 9.09 12.74
C GLU A 140 8.08 9.62 11.93
N ILE A 141 8.10 9.32 10.63
CA ILE A 141 9.16 9.77 9.71
C ILE A 141 8.62 10.64 8.58
N ALA A 142 7.36 10.46 8.19
CA ALA A 142 6.72 11.25 7.15
C ALA A 142 5.20 11.19 7.27
N LYS A 143 4.55 12.23 6.72
CA LYS A 143 3.13 12.23 6.39
C LYS A 143 2.95 11.81 4.94
N ILE A 144 1.96 10.99 4.71
CA ILE A 144 1.53 10.49 3.41
C ILE A 144 0.07 10.88 3.24
N TYR A 145 -0.34 11.10 2.01
CA TYR A 145 -1.70 11.51 1.71
C TYR A 145 -2.41 10.39 0.96
N ARG A 146 -3.67 10.22 1.30
CA ARG A 146 -4.65 9.44 0.55
C ARG A 146 -5.54 10.41 -0.15
N CYS A 147 -5.61 10.26 -1.47
CA CYS A 147 -6.39 11.13 -2.31
C CYS A 147 -7.54 10.34 -2.94
N SER A 148 -8.74 10.89 -2.91
CA SER A 148 -9.90 10.39 -3.64
C SER A 148 -10.45 11.52 -4.50
N ILE A 149 -10.81 11.21 -5.74
CA ILE A 149 -11.36 12.15 -6.69
C ILE A 149 -12.61 11.53 -7.29
N ASP A 150 -13.77 12.10 -7.03
CA ASP A 150 -15.01 11.72 -7.69
C ASP A 150 -14.93 12.08 -9.18
N THR A 151 -15.44 11.22 -10.05
CA THR A 151 -15.41 11.49 -11.50
C THR A 151 -16.77 11.98 -11.99
N CYS A 152 -16.77 12.97 -12.87
CA CYS A 152 -17.99 13.38 -13.58
C CYS A 152 -18.16 12.57 -14.86
N THR A 153 -19.41 12.29 -15.24
CA THR A 153 -19.77 11.38 -16.35
C THR A 153 -19.49 11.94 -17.76
N GLU A 154 -19.12 13.18 -17.92
CA GLU A 154 -18.86 13.83 -19.23
C GLU A 154 -17.44 14.38 -19.32
N ILE A 155 -16.47 13.49 -19.57
CA ILE A 155 -15.07 13.92 -19.71
C ILE A 155 -14.57 13.56 -21.11
N SER A 156 -14.01 14.56 -21.81
CA SER A 156 -13.26 14.29 -23.04
C SER A 156 -11.87 13.75 -22.69
N ILE A 157 -11.53 12.58 -23.25
CA ILE A 157 -10.22 11.95 -23.04
C ILE A 157 -9.13 12.88 -23.58
N PRO A 158 -8.19 13.31 -22.76
CA PRO A 158 -7.05 14.10 -23.23
C PRO A 158 -6.18 13.26 -24.17
N ASN A 159 -5.51 13.91 -25.14
CA ASN A 159 -4.49 13.24 -25.94
C ASN A 159 -3.36 12.75 -25.03
N ALA A 160 -3.19 11.43 -24.96
CA ALA A 160 -2.11 10.78 -24.25
C ALA A 160 -0.76 10.99 -24.95
N LEU A 161 0.34 10.83 -24.21
CA LEU A 161 1.67 10.74 -24.79
C LEU A 161 1.73 9.53 -25.75
N PRO A 162 2.53 9.58 -26.84
CA PRO A 162 2.70 8.44 -27.73
C PRO A 162 3.24 7.25 -26.97
N GLU A 163 2.54 6.12 -27.10
CA GLU A 163 2.70 4.95 -26.24
C GLU A 163 3.84 4.03 -26.67
N ASP A 164 4.80 3.82 -25.77
CA ASP A 164 5.36 2.51 -25.51
C ASP A 164 5.06 2.14 -24.04
N VAL A 165 3.78 1.89 -23.75
CA VAL A 165 3.35 1.49 -22.40
C VAL A 165 3.64 0.00 -22.24
N THR A 166 4.90 -0.33 -21.97
CA THR A 166 5.28 -1.71 -21.65
C THR A 166 5.50 -1.84 -20.14
N PRO A 167 5.01 -2.93 -19.49
CA PRO A 167 5.28 -3.17 -18.09
C PRO A 167 6.79 -3.42 -17.88
N ASN A 168 7.50 -2.40 -17.40
CA ASN A 168 8.93 -2.46 -17.12
C ASN A 168 9.19 -2.35 -15.61
N ARG A 169 9.06 -3.48 -14.89
CA ARG A 169 9.31 -3.55 -13.45
C ARG A 169 10.70 -3.04 -13.06
N LYS A 170 11.75 -3.38 -13.83
CA LYS A 170 13.11 -2.92 -13.55
C LYS A 170 13.21 -1.41 -13.68
N GLY A 171 12.68 -0.84 -14.76
CA GLY A 171 12.66 0.61 -14.96
C GLY A 171 11.87 1.35 -13.88
N ALA A 172 10.74 0.79 -13.42
CA ALA A 172 9.97 1.34 -12.31
C ALA A 172 10.76 1.33 -11.00
N MET A 173 11.49 0.25 -10.70
CA MET A 173 12.38 0.19 -9.53
C MET A 173 13.55 1.16 -9.64
N ASP A 174 14.17 1.31 -10.80
CA ASP A 174 15.23 2.29 -11.03
C ASP A 174 14.71 3.72 -10.86
N LEU A 175 13.48 4.01 -11.32
CA LEU A 175 12.80 5.27 -11.09
C LEU A 175 12.54 5.52 -9.61
N PHE A 176 12.04 4.52 -8.88
CA PHE A 176 11.84 4.60 -7.43
C PHE A 176 13.13 5.01 -6.72
N TRP A 177 14.27 4.36 -7.01
CA TRP A 177 15.55 4.70 -6.39
C TRP A 177 16.06 6.10 -6.71
N LYS A 178 15.77 6.60 -7.90
CA LYS A 178 16.10 7.98 -8.30
C LYS A 178 15.22 8.99 -7.57
N GLN A 179 13.92 8.71 -7.41
CA GLN A 179 12.92 9.62 -6.87
C GLN A 179 12.81 9.65 -5.35
N THR A 180 13.19 8.59 -4.64
CA THR A 180 13.06 8.51 -3.17
C THR A 180 13.75 9.65 -2.43
N LYS A 181 14.83 10.19 -3.00
CA LYS A 181 15.53 11.34 -2.42
C LYS A 181 14.72 12.64 -2.50
N LEU A 182 13.83 12.76 -3.47
CA LEU A 182 13.07 13.97 -3.76
C LEU A 182 11.66 13.95 -3.17
N SER A 183 10.96 12.81 -3.25
CA SER A 183 9.53 12.69 -2.92
C SER A 183 9.24 12.39 -1.44
N LYS A 184 10.27 12.08 -0.63
CA LYS A 184 10.11 11.60 0.77
C LYS A 184 9.26 10.33 0.92
N LEU A 185 8.98 9.62 -0.17
CA LEU A 185 8.27 8.33 -0.19
C LEU A 185 9.25 7.16 -0.10
N ASP A 186 10.37 7.32 0.58
CA ASP A 186 11.35 6.27 0.80
C ASP A 186 10.82 5.27 1.83
N CYS A 187 9.91 4.38 1.40
CA CYS A 187 9.31 3.36 2.25
C CYS A 187 9.05 2.06 1.50
N SER A 188 8.99 0.97 2.25
CA SER A 188 8.75 -0.37 1.71
C SER A 188 7.33 -0.57 1.18
N GLN A 189 6.39 0.30 1.51
CA GLN A 189 5.04 0.30 0.95
C GLN A 189 5.04 0.64 -0.55
N VAL A 190 5.95 1.49 -1.01
CA VAL A 190 6.07 1.83 -2.44
C VAL A 190 6.62 0.65 -3.23
N THR A 191 7.66 -0.03 -2.71
CA THR A 191 8.20 -1.24 -3.36
C THR A 191 7.17 -2.37 -3.36
N LEU A 192 6.43 -2.54 -2.28
CA LEU A 192 5.30 -3.48 -2.23
C LEU A 192 4.26 -3.14 -3.31
N ALA A 193 3.89 -1.87 -3.44
CA ALA A 193 2.93 -1.43 -4.45
C ALA A 193 3.38 -1.78 -5.88
N LEU A 194 4.65 -1.57 -6.18
CA LEU A 194 5.23 -1.94 -7.48
C LEU A 194 5.16 -3.44 -7.73
N GLU A 195 5.48 -4.25 -6.72
CA GLU A 195 5.45 -5.71 -6.83
C GLU A 195 4.03 -6.24 -7.03
N VAL A 196 3.06 -5.74 -6.25
CA VAL A 196 1.65 -6.12 -6.39
C VAL A 196 1.11 -5.69 -7.75
N ALA A 197 1.39 -4.45 -8.19
CA ALA A 197 0.96 -3.98 -9.50
C ALA A 197 1.56 -4.81 -10.65
N ALA A 198 2.82 -5.22 -10.53
CA ALA A 198 3.46 -6.09 -11.51
C ALA A 198 2.87 -7.50 -11.51
N GLU A 199 2.61 -8.10 -10.34
CA GLU A 199 1.99 -9.43 -10.20
C GLU A 199 0.59 -9.47 -10.81
N ARG A 200 -0.17 -8.38 -10.66
CA ARG A 200 -1.53 -8.23 -11.19
C ARG A 200 -1.58 -7.84 -12.68
N GLY A 201 -0.41 -7.57 -13.30
CA GLY A 201 -0.36 -7.02 -14.66
C GLY A 201 -0.91 -5.60 -14.79
N ALA A 202 -1.03 -4.89 -13.67
CA ALA A 202 -1.58 -3.54 -13.58
C ALA A 202 -0.51 -2.44 -13.73
N LEU A 203 0.78 -2.80 -13.74
CA LEU A 203 1.90 -1.86 -13.83
C LEU A 203 2.04 -1.36 -15.27
N LYS A 204 2.03 -0.03 -15.43
CA LYS A 204 2.30 0.68 -16.69
C LYS A 204 3.53 1.57 -16.52
N THR A 205 4.37 1.65 -17.55
CA THR A 205 5.60 2.46 -17.51
C THR A 205 5.79 3.22 -18.83
N TRP A 206 6.26 4.46 -18.71
CA TRP A 206 6.63 5.30 -19.85
C TRP A 206 8.12 5.51 -19.83
N THR A 207 8.75 5.37 -20.99
CA THR A 207 10.19 5.48 -21.12
C THR A 207 10.57 6.53 -22.17
N THR A 208 11.65 7.26 -21.90
CA THR A 208 12.26 8.20 -22.85
C THR A 208 13.76 7.95 -22.82
N ASP A 209 14.37 7.76 -24.00
CA ASP A 209 15.82 7.50 -24.13
C ASP A 209 16.34 6.40 -23.19
N ALA A 210 15.64 5.28 -23.13
CA ALA A 210 15.90 4.12 -22.26
C ALA A 210 15.75 4.38 -20.76
N ASN A 211 15.27 5.53 -20.32
CA ASN A 211 14.95 5.81 -18.93
C ASN A 211 13.44 5.79 -18.69
N THR A 212 13.00 5.11 -17.63
CA THR A 212 11.62 5.19 -17.17
C THR A 212 11.40 6.55 -16.50
N ILE A 213 10.41 7.30 -16.99
CA ILE A 213 10.05 8.64 -16.48
C ILE A 213 8.77 8.64 -15.66
N LEU A 214 7.91 7.64 -15.89
CA LEU A 214 6.64 7.47 -15.17
C LEU A 214 6.36 5.98 -14.98
N ALA A 215 5.91 5.60 -13.80
CA ALA A 215 5.44 4.26 -13.49
C ALA A 215 4.19 4.36 -12.62
N ILE A 216 3.11 3.72 -13.06
CA ILE A 216 1.81 3.76 -12.41
C ILE A 216 1.23 2.35 -12.36
N GLY A 217 0.76 1.93 -11.18
CA GLY A 217 -0.12 0.78 -11.08
C GLY A 217 -1.57 1.25 -11.22
N ILE A 218 -2.33 0.66 -12.16
CA ILE A 218 -3.74 1.01 -12.36
C ILE A 218 -4.57 -0.26 -12.35
N ASP A 219 -5.53 -0.30 -11.45
CA ASP A 219 -6.54 -1.34 -11.34
C ASP A 219 -7.91 -0.69 -11.17
N CYS A 220 -8.98 -1.38 -11.54
CA CYS A 220 -10.34 -0.85 -11.43
C CYS A 220 -11.26 -1.91 -10.83
N PRO A 221 -11.12 -2.21 -9.55
CA PRO A 221 -12.04 -3.12 -8.88
C PRO A 221 -13.38 -2.42 -8.67
N GLN A 222 -14.44 -3.14 -9.06
CA GLN A 222 -15.81 -2.63 -9.08
C GLN A 222 -15.91 -1.36 -9.93
N ASP A 223 -16.14 -0.26 -9.60
CA ASP A 223 -16.24 0.99 -10.34
C ASP A 223 -15.31 2.09 -9.79
N ARG A 224 -14.27 1.69 -9.05
CA ARG A 224 -13.27 2.58 -8.46
C ARG A 224 -11.91 2.33 -9.08
N ALA A 225 -11.31 3.35 -9.68
CA ALA A 225 -9.96 3.23 -10.19
C ALA A 225 -8.96 3.41 -9.05
N LEU A 226 -8.14 2.38 -8.82
CA LEU A 226 -7.03 2.43 -7.88
C LEU A 226 -5.74 2.74 -8.62
N VAL A 227 -5.10 3.85 -8.29
CA VAL A 227 -3.78 4.23 -8.80
C VAL A 227 -2.73 3.99 -7.71
N TRP A 228 -2.01 2.88 -7.81
CA TRP A 228 -1.08 2.44 -6.77
C TRP A 228 -0.01 1.49 -7.32
N PRO A 229 1.29 1.89 -7.34
CA PRO A 229 1.86 3.17 -6.94
C PRO A 229 1.77 4.25 -8.01
N LEU A 230 2.20 5.47 -7.67
CA LEU A 230 2.48 6.56 -8.60
C LEU A 230 3.93 7.02 -8.41
N LEU A 231 4.75 6.86 -9.44
CA LEU A 231 6.14 7.33 -9.48
C LEU A 231 6.35 8.16 -10.75
N ALA A 232 6.88 9.37 -10.61
CA ALA A 232 7.16 10.26 -11.71
C ALA A 232 8.54 10.93 -11.55
N ALA A 233 9.29 11.05 -12.62
CA ALA A 233 10.54 11.79 -12.68
C ALA A 233 10.22 13.30 -12.76
N SER A 234 10.08 13.95 -11.62
CA SER A 234 9.66 15.35 -11.52
C SER A 234 10.63 16.36 -12.17
N ASP A 235 11.83 15.95 -12.51
CA ASP A 235 12.84 16.69 -13.28
C ASP A 235 12.65 16.56 -14.79
N VAL A 236 11.82 15.64 -15.26
CA VAL A 236 11.63 15.29 -16.68
C VAL A 236 10.17 15.49 -17.11
N ILE A 237 9.20 15.22 -16.25
CA ILE A 237 7.78 15.30 -16.55
C ILE A 237 7.06 16.17 -15.51
N ASP A 238 6.26 17.12 -15.99
CA ASP A 238 5.48 18.01 -15.11
C ASP A 238 4.19 17.37 -14.59
N ASP A 239 3.64 17.94 -13.50
CA ASP A 239 2.44 17.45 -12.82
C ASP A 239 1.23 17.34 -13.75
N SER A 240 1.05 18.30 -14.66
CA SER A 240 -0.07 18.32 -15.61
C SER A 240 0.04 17.20 -16.65
N SER A 241 1.26 16.89 -17.09
CA SER A 241 1.52 15.76 -17.99
C SER A 241 1.26 14.42 -17.30
N VAL A 242 1.73 14.25 -16.06
CA VAL A 242 1.43 13.03 -15.26
C VAL A 242 -0.07 12.88 -15.04
N ALA A 243 -0.77 13.95 -14.67
CA ALA A 243 -2.21 13.94 -14.46
C ALA A 243 -2.96 13.53 -15.73
N ARG A 244 -2.54 14.03 -16.91
CA ARG A 244 -3.11 13.63 -18.22
C ARG A 244 -2.91 12.15 -18.52
N GLU A 245 -1.72 11.59 -18.21
CA GLU A 245 -1.48 10.16 -18.41
C GLU A 245 -2.38 9.30 -17.51
N ILE A 246 -2.50 9.67 -16.22
CA ILE A 246 -3.42 8.99 -15.31
C ILE A 246 -4.86 9.06 -15.87
N ALA A 247 -5.32 10.25 -16.24
CA ALA A 247 -6.66 10.46 -16.79
C ALA A 247 -6.90 9.63 -18.05
N ALA A 248 -5.94 9.61 -19.00
CA ALA A 248 -6.03 8.84 -20.23
C ALA A 248 -6.16 7.33 -20.00
N GLN A 249 -5.56 6.82 -18.93
CA GLN A 249 -5.64 5.41 -18.58
C GLN A 249 -6.87 5.05 -17.75
N VAL A 250 -7.38 5.98 -16.93
CA VAL A 250 -8.46 5.73 -15.98
C VAL A 250 -9.82 6.02 -16.57
N ILE A 251 -9.98 7.11 -17.33
CA ILE A 251 -11.27 7.50 -17.90
C ILE A 251 -11.93 6.41 -18.76
N PRO A 252 -11.20 5.65 -19.62
CA PRO A 252 -11.80 4.56 -20.39
C PRO A 252 -12.38 3.43 -19.54
N LEU A 253 -11.98 3.32 -18.27
CA LEU A 253 -12.52 2.34 -17.32
C LEU A 253 -13.87 2.79 -16.72
N ASN A 254 -14.27 4.04 -16.97
CA ASN A 254 -15.51 4.64 -16.47
C ASN A 254 -15.72 4.49 -14.95
N PRO A 255 -14.73 4.81 -14.11
CA PRO A 255 -14.89 4.68 -12.68
C PRO A 255 -15.75 5.79 -12.09
N VAL A 256 -16.40 5.55 -10.96
CA VAL A 256 -17.11 6.59 -10.18
C VAL A 256 -16.15 7.41 -9.33
N SER A 257 -14.98 6.85 -8.99
CA SER A 257 -13.93 7.56 -8.26
C SER A 257 -12.53 7.06 -8.64
N ILE A 258 -11.54 7.92 -8.43
CA ILE A 258 -10.12 7.61 -8.58
C ILE A 258 -9.48 7.69 -7.19
N GLU A 259 -8.86 6.60 -6.75
CA GLU A 259 -8.24 6.50 -5.44
C GLU A 259 -6.72 6.35 -5.55
N LEU A 260 -5.99 7.18 -4.82
CA LEU A 260 -4.54 7.14 -4.73
C LEU A 260 -4.14 7.02 -3.24
N PRO A 261 -3.90 5.81 -2.74
CA PRO A 261 -3.70 5.58 -1.31
C PRO A 261 -2.31 5.98 -0.81
N LEU A 262 -1.35 6.24 -1.69
CA LEU A 262 0.04 6.46 -1.35
C LEU A 262 0.61 7.65 -2.13
N VAL A 263 0.29 8.87 -1.69
CA VAL A 263 0.68 10.13 -2.31
C VAL A 263 1.62 10.90 -1.38
N GLY A 264 2.81 11.24 -1.87
CA GLY A 264 3.75 12.10 -1.15
C GLY A 264 3.37 13.58 -1.26
N LEU A 265 3.87 14.41 -0.34
CA LEU A 265 3.62 15.85 -0.35
C LEU A 265 3.97 16.49 -1.71
N GLY A 266 5.07 16.06 -2.34
CA GLY A 266 5.50 16.56 -3.65
C GLY A 266 4.62 16.14 -4.83
N GLN A 267 3.65 15.25 -4.62
CA GLN A 267 2.75 14.75 -5.67
C GLN A 267 1.33 15.36 -5.58
N LEU A 268 1.06 16.19 -4.58
CA LEU A 268 -0.26 16.82 -4.43
C LEU A 268 -0.60 17.75 -5.60
N GLY A 269 0.40 18.32 -6.28
CA GLY A 269 0.22 19.08 -7.51
C GLY A 269 -0.44 18.25 -8.61
N ILE A 270 0.03 17.01 -8.81
CA ILE A 270 -0.55 16.05 -9.76
C ILE A 270 -2.02 15.79 -9.44
N MET A 271 -2.37 15.61 -8.14
CA MET A 271 -3.74 15.35 -7.72
C MET A 271 -4.68 16.50 -8.04
N ASN A 272 -4.23 17.74 -7.82
CA ASN A 272 -5.00 18.94 -8.17
C ASN A 272 -5.24 19.05 -9.68
N GLU A 273 -4.22 18.76 -10.49
CA GLU A 273 -4.36 18.77 -11.95
C GLU A 273 -5.28 17.63 -12.43
N LEU A 274 -5.15 16.43 -11.83
CA LEU A 274 -6.03 15.30 -12.15
C LEU A 274 -7.50 15.62 -11.83
N ALA A 275 -7.79 16.19 -10.66
CA ALA A 275 -9.13 16.59 -10.27
C ALA A 275 -9.76 17.60 -11.25
N LYS A 276 -8.98 18.58 -11.70
CA LYS A 276 -9.41 19.53 -12.74
C LYS A 276 -9.73 18.82 -14.06
N LEU A 277 -8.89 17.90 -14.49
CA LEU A 277 -9.06 17.17 -15.74
C LEU A 277 -10.31 16.30 -15.74
N VAL A 278 -10.60 15.62 -14.62
CA VAL A 278 -11.77 14.75 -14.51
C VAL A 278 -13.03 15.50 -14.03
N GLY A 279 -12.94 16.81 -13.83
CA GLY A 279 -14.05 17.65 -13.36
C GLY A 279 -14.55 17.28 -11.97
N GLY A 280 -13.70 16.59 -11.19
CA GLY A 280 -14.05 16.03 -9.89
C GLY A 280 -13.58 16.87 -8.71
N GLN A 281 -14.04 16.51 -7.52
CA GLN A 281 -13.60 17.11 -6.27
C GLN A 281 -12.53 16.25 -5.64
N LEU A 282 -11.37 16.86 -5.30
CA LEU A 282 -10.29 16.19 -4.59
C LEU A 282 -10.58 16.18 -3.09
N GLU A 283 -10.66 15.00 -2.51
CA GLU A 283 -10.60 14.76 -1.07
C GLU A 283 -9.22 14.25 -0.70
N THR A 284 -8.64 14.81 0.37
CA THR A 284 -7.30 14.43 0.83
C THR A 284 -7.34 14.10 2.32
N ARG A 285 -6.77 12.94 2.70
CA ARG A 285 -6.66 12.48 4.08
C ARG A 285 -5.21 12.15 4.42
N GLU A 286 -4.78 12.50 5.62
CA GLU A 286 -3.44 12.17 6.08
C GLU A 286 -3.34 10.72 6.57
N ALA A 287 -2.21 10.08 6.28
CA ALA A 287 -1.72 8.87 6.92
C ALA A 287 -0.30 9.12 7.42
N THR A 288 0.13 8.37 8.41
CA THR A 288 1.44 8.54 9.02
C THR A 288 2.33 7.36 8.66
N LEU A 289 3.50 7.63 8.08
CA LEU A 289 4.54 6.63 7.94
C LEU A 289 5.38 6.59 9.21
N MET A 290 5.37 5.44 9.87
CA MET A 290 6.20 5.20 11.05
C MET A 290 7.30 4.20 10.72
N ARG A 291 8.45 4.36 11.36
CA ARG A 291 9.62 3.49 11.20
C ARG A 291 10.22 3.11 12.52
N LYS A 292 10.65 1.85 12.62
CA LYS A 292 11.50 1.34 13.70
C LYS A 292 12.81 0.86 13.10
N LYS A 293 13.95 1.30 13.68
CA LYS A 293 15.27 0.69 13.44
C LYS A 293 15.41 -0.55 14.31
N LEU A 294 15.94 -1.63 13.75
CA LEU A 294 16.14 -2.93 14.43
C LEU A 294 17.57 -3.09 14.94
#